data_d043b1bac40e069ac87efeafe556ca6a
#
_entry.id   d043b1bac40e069ac87efeafe556ca6a
#
_cell.length_a   1.000
_cell.length_b   1.000
_cell.length_c   1.000
_cell.angle_alpha   90.00
_cell.angle_beta   90.00
_cell.angle_gamma   90.00
#
_symmetry.space_group_name_H-M   'P 1'
#
loop_
_entity.id
_entity.type
_entity.pdbx_description
1 polymer ?
#
loop_
_entity_poly.entity_id
_entity_poly.type
_entity_poly.pdbx_seq_one_letter_code
_entity_poly.pdbx_strand_id
1 'polypeptide(L)'
;SMGKKVEKEKNELVEEFFRKNDPKNIKSMSDMYAAWKDFFAPAFQQLLDAEMETKLGYSKNERTDNENYRNGYYPERTVSTEMGDIPIKVPRDRNGEINSDLVPKYSRTVNGFDEKVIAMYALGLSDKDIQEQIKDIFGCNLSPDMISDITDKIIPEIQEWKKRRLEEVYPIIFIDATHFHVRDNGQIVKKAAYV
;
A
#
# COMPACT_ATOMS: atom_id res chain seq x y z
N SER A 1 16.02 -15.16 -34.27
CA SER A 1 14.63 -15.70 -34.22
C SER A 1 13.93 -15.39 -32.90
N MET A 2 14.67 -15.39 -31.77
CA MET A 2 14.10 -15.10 -30.44
C MET A 2 13.58 -13.64 -30.31
N GLY A 3 14.29 -12.66 -30.84
CA GLY A 3 13.86 -11.25 -30.81
C GLY A 3 12.55 -10.98 -31.57
N LYS A 4 12.34 -11.60 -32.74
CA LYS A 4 11.11 -11.47 -33.52
C LYS A 4 9.89 -12.10 -32.83
N LYS A 5 10.07 -13.17 -32.06
CA LYS A 5 9.01 -13.83 -31.30
C LYS A 5 8.55 -12.95 -30.14
N VAL A 6 9.51 -12.37 -29.37
CA VAL A 6 9.23 -11.45 -28.26
C VAL A 6 8.55 -10.17 -28.75
N GLU A 7 8.96 -9.63 -29.89
CA GLU A 7 8.35 -8.44 -30.48
C GLU A 7 6.91 -8.69 -30.97
N LYS A 8 6.65 -9.89 -31.54
CA LYS A 8 5.30 -10.30 -31.94
C LYS A 8 4.38 -10.47 -30.72
N GLU A 9 4.85 -11.13 -29.66
CA GLU A 9 4.09 -11.31 -28.42
C GLU A 9 3.78 -9.96 -27.73
N LYS A 10 4.73 -9.00 -27.73
CA LYS A 10 4.48 -7.64 -27.23
C LYS A 10 3.40 -6.90 -28.04
N ASN A 11 3.40 -7.04 -29.34
CA ASN A 11 2.39 -6.42 -30.20
C ASN A 11 1.00 -7.02 -29.95
N GLU A 12 0.89 -8.33 -29.76
CA GLU A 12 -0.37 -9.00 -29.45
C GLU A 12 -0.99 -8.51 -28.12
N LEU A 13 -0.17 -8.30 -27.09
CA LEU A 13 -0.62 -7.74 -25.80
C LEU A 13 -1.12 -6.30 -25.94
N VAL A 14 -0.40 -5.48 -26.71
CA VAL A 14 -0.80 -4.09 -26.97
C VAL A 14 -2.08 -4.03 -27.77
N GLU A 15 -2.23 -4.89 -28.78
CA GLU A 15 -3.46 -5.00 -29.57
C GLU A 15 -4.65 -5.45 -28.71
N GLU A 16 -4.45 -6.42 -27.82
CA GLU A 16 -5.49 -6.87 -26.90
C GLU A 16 -5.91 -5.76 -25.92
N PHE A 17 -4.94 -5.01 -25.38
CA PHE A 17 -5.23 -3.86 -24.53
C PHE A 17 -6.09 -2.83 -25.24
N PHE A 18 -5.71 -2.43 -26.47
CA PHE A 18 -6.45 -1.45 -27.24
C PHE A 18 -7.74 -2.00 -27.87
N ARG A 19 -7.91 -3.30 -27.97
CA ARG A 19 -9.22 -3.89 -28.34
C ARG A 19 -10.24 -3.72 -27.21
N LYS A 20 -9.81 -3.78 -25.95
CA LYS A 20 -10.66 -3.54 -24.79
C LYS A 20 -10.86 -2.05 -24.49
N ASN A 21 -9.87 -1.25 -24.78
CA ASN A 21 -9.81 0.19 -24.48
C ASN A 21 -9.59 0.95 -25.80
N ASP A 22 -10.66 1.40 -26.45
CA ASP A 22 -10.54 2.13 -27.72
C ASP A 22 -9.62 3.35 -27.54
N PRO A 23 -8.50 3.43 -28.30
CA PRO A 23 -7.56 4.55 -28.19
C PRO A 23 -8.21 5.93 -28.41
N LYS A 24 -9.32 5.99 -29.15
CA LYS A 24 -10.05 7.24 -29.39
C LYS A 24 -10.73 7.78 -28.14
N ASN A 25 -10.98 6.93 -27.15
CA ASN A 25 -11.60 7.30 -25.88
C ASN A 25 -10.56 7.73 -24.83
N ILE A 26 -9.27 7.42 -25.05
CA ILE A 26 -8.17 7.80 -24.17
C ILE A 26 -7.69 9.20 -24.60
N LYS A 27 -8.18 10.23 -23.91
CA LYS A 27 -7.89 11.63 -24.22
C LYS A 27 -6.96 12.30 -23.20
N SER A 28 -6.71 11.64 -22.07
CA SER A 28 -5.87 12.14 -20.99
C SER A 28 -5.04 11.03 -20.37
N MET A 29 -4.01 11.40 -19.62
CA MET A 29 -3.26 10.42 -18.79
C MET A 29 -4.16 9.75 -17.76
N SER A 30 -5.17 10.45 -17.25
CA SER A 30 -6.15 9.88 -16.33
C SER A 30 -6.95 8.75 -16.99
N ASP A 31 -7.37 8.91 -18.26
CA ASP A 31 -8.06 7.84 -19.01
C ASP A 31 -7.12 6.64 -19.23
N MET A 32 -5.85 6.91 -19.51
CA MET A 32 -4.83 5.88 -19.65
C MET A 32 -4.63 5.11 -18.33
N TYR A 33 -4.55 5.80 -17.20
CA TYR A 33 -4.44 5.14 -15.90
C TYR A 33 -5.68 4.30 -15.57
N ALA A 34 -6.88 4.79 -15.91
CA ALA A 34 -8.10 4.01 -15.73
C ALA A 34 -8.07 2.70 -16.55
N ALA A 35 -7.66 2.78 -17.82
CA ALA A 35 -7.51 1.62 -18.68
C ALA A 35 -6.43 0.63 -18.18
N TRP A 36 -5.31 1.13 -17.67
CA TRP A 36 -4.26 0.31 -17.05
C TRP A 36 -4.72 -0.40 -15.79
N LYS A 37 -5.56 0.25 -14.98
CA LYS A 37 -6.12 -0.32 -13.76
C LYS A 37 -6.90 -1.60 -14.05
N ASP A 38 -7.72 -1.61 -15.11
CA ASP A 38 -8.50 -2.78 -15.52
C ASP A 38 -7.61 -3.95 -15.98
N PHE A 39 -6.41 -3.64 -16.48
CA PHE A 39 -5.41 -4.64 -16.84
C PHE A 39 -4.59 -5.07 -15.61
N PHE A 40 -4.25 -4.14 -14.74
CA PHE A 40 -3.39 -4.37 -13.59
C PHE A 40 -4.07 -5.22 -12.50
N ALA A 41 -5.36 -5.01 -12.22
CA ALA A 41 -6.06 -5.74 -11.18
C ALA A 41 -6.07 -7.27 -11.38
N PRO A 42 -6.38 -7.82 -12.58
CA PRO A 42 -6.25 -9.26 -12.85
C PRO A 42 -4.81 -9.78 -12.74
N ALA A 43 -3.82 -8.99 -13.20
CA ALA A 43 -2.40 -9.35 -13.09
C ALA A 43 -1.97 -9.42 -11.63
N PHE A 44 -2.39 -8.46 -10.81
CA PHE A 44 -2.11 -8.45 -9.38
C PHE A 44 -2.76 -9.63 -8.66
N GLN A 45 -3.99 -10.02 -9.06
CA GLN A 45 -4.65 -11.23 -8.55
C GLN A 45 -3.85 -12.49 -8.86
N GLN A 46 -3.26 -12.59 -10.07
CA GLN A 46 -2.39 -13.73 -10.42
C GLN A 46 -1.11 -13.76 -9.58
N LEU A 47 -0.54 -12.59 -9.24
CA LEU A 47 0.61 -12.53 -8.33
C LEU A 47 0.27 -13.05 -6.94
N LEU A 48 -0.89 -12.70 -6.39
CA LEU A 48 -1.36 -13.23 -5.11
C LEU A 48 -1.56 -14.75 -5.14
N ASP A 49 -2.08 -15.28 -6.25
CA ASP A 49 -2.25 -16.72 -6.42
C ASP A 49 -0.91 -17.45 -6.55
N ALA A 50 0.06 -16.87 -7.28
CA ALA A 50 1.41 -17.39 -7.40
C ALA A 50 2.19 -17.34 -6.07
N GLU A 51 2.02 -16.26 -5.30
CA GLU A 51 2.58 -16.17 -3.95
C GLU A 51 2.07 -17.30 -3.05
N MET A 52 0.77 -17.59 -3.10
CA MET A 52 0.17 -18.70 -2.35
C MET A 52 0.75 -20.06 -2.81
N GLU A 53 0.97 -20.26 -4.12
CA GLU A 53 1.61 -21.48 -4.64
C GLU A 53 3.03 -21.66 -4.09
N THR A 54 3.79 -20.58 -4.12
CA THR A 54 5.17 -20.57 -3.62
C THR A 54 5.22 -20.91 -2.13
N LYS A 55 4.32 -20.31 -1.33
CA LYS A 55 4.30 -20.52 0.13
C LYS A 55 3.76 -21.91 0.53
N LEU A 56 2.84 -22.47 -0.23
CA LEU A 56 2.33 -23.83 -0.02
C LEU A 56 3.26 -24.92 -0.58
N GLY A 57 4.10 -24.57 -1.57
CA GLY A 57 5.03 -25.50 -2.20
C GLY A 57 4.39 -26.44 -3.25
N TYR A 58 3.18 -26.16 -3.72
CA TYR A 58 2.52 -26.92 -4.78
C TYR A 58 1.59 -26.02 -5.61
N SER A 59 1.36 -26.41 -6.87
CA SER A 59 0.54 -25.68 -7.81
C SER A 59 -0.95 -25.91 -7.62
N LYS A 60 -1.77 -24.98 -8.09
CA LYS A 60 -3.23 -25.11 -8.07
C LYS A 60 -3.65 -26.38 -8.82
N ASN A 61 -4.53 -27.17 -8.22
CA ASN A 61 -5.02 -28.46 -8.71
C ASN A 61 -4.00 -29.62 -8.68
N GLU A 62 -2.82 -29.43 -8.14
CA GLU A 62 -1.87 -30.51 -7.88
C GLU A 62 -2.34 -31.33 -6.66
N ARG A 63 -2.21 -32.66 -6.74
CA ARG A 63 -2.44 -33.53 -5.58
C ARG A 63 -1.22 -33.46 -4.67
N THR A 64 -1.46 -33.21 -3.40
CA THR A 64 -0.41 -33.09 -2.40
C THR A 64 -0.83 -33.83 -1.12
N ASP A 65 0.15 -34.33 -0.41
CA ASP A 65 0.01 -34.91 0.94
C ASP A 65 0.35 -33.84 2.02
N ASN A 66 0.43 -32.57 1.64
CA ASN A 66 0.70 -31.48 2.59
C ASN A 66 -0.42 -31.37 3.62
N GLU A 67 -0.05 -31.08 4.86
CA GLU A 67 -1.02 -30.84 5.95
C GLU A 67 -1.79 -29.54 5.78
N ASN A 68 -1.19 -28.56 5.08
CA ASN A 68 -1.82 -27.27 4.79
C ASN A 68 -2.15 -27.13 3.30
N TYR A 69 -3.35 -26.72 2.99
CA TYR A 69 -3.80 -26.56 1.60
C TYR A 69 -4.68 -25.33 1.41
N ARG A 70 -4.89 -24.98 0.13
CA ARG A 70 -5.74 -23.84 -0.27
C ARG A 70 -7.13 -24.01 0.29
N ASN A 71 -7.68 -22.91 0.81
CA ASN A 71 -9.02 -22.85 1.35
C ASN A 71 -9.79 -21.65 0.77
N GLY A 72 -9.78 -21.51 -0.55
CA GLY A 72 -10.45 -20.43 -1.26
C GLY A 72 -9.81 -19.06 -1.03
N TYR A 73 -10.66 -18.04 -0.93
CA TYR A 73 -10.25 -16.64 -0.81
C TYR A 73 -10.99 -15.98 0.35
N TYR A 74 -10.38 -14.94 0.89
CA TYR A 74 -11.10 -13.97 1.71
C TYR A 74 -12.11 -13.18 0.87
N PRO A 75 -13.13 -12.55 1.47
CA PRO A 75 -14.04 -11.66 0.76
C PRO A 75 -13.28 -10.62 -0.04
N GLU A 76 -13.83 -10.26 -1.21
CA GLU A 76 -13.28 -9.19 -2.03
C GLU A 76 -13.19 -7.88 -1.24
N ARG A 77 -12.09 -7.21 -1.37
CA ARG A 77 -11.84 -5.88 -0.79
C ARG A 77 -11.04 -5.01 -1.71
N THR A 78 -11.20 -3.71 -1.58
CA THR A 78 -10.38 -2.73 -2.31
C THR A 78 -9.10 -2.47 -1.54
N VAL A 79 -7.98 -2.43 -2.25
CA VAL A 79 -6.68 -1.99 -1.73
C VAL A 79 -6.11 -0.87 -2.57
N SER A 80 -5.45 0.07 -1.90
CA SER A 80 -4.76 1.19 -2.55
C SER A 80 -3.38 0.76 -3.01
N THR A 81 -3.06 1.08 -4.26
CA THR A 81 -1.77 0.80 -4.91
C THR A 81 -1.27 2.05 -5.62
N GLU A 82 -0.03 2.03 -6.08
CA GLU A 82 0.51 3.10 -6.94
C GLU A 82 -0.22 3.23 -8.28
N MET A 83 -1.01 2.23 -8.67
CA MET A 83 -1.83 2.23 -9.89
C MET A 83 -3.30 2.56 -9.60
N GLY A 84 -3.60 3.05 -8.40
CA GLY A 84 -4.95 3.36 -7.92
C GLY A 84 -5.54 2.26 -7.04
N ASP A 85 -6.80 2.46 -6.66
CA ASP A 85 -7.56 1.49 -5.88
C ASP A 85 -8.00 0.32 -6.74
N ILE A 86 -7.67 -0.91 -6.35
CA ILE A 86 -8.02 -2.14 -7.07
C ILE A 86 -8.80 -3.11 -6.20
N PRO A 87 -9.80 -3.83 -6.75
CA PRO A 87 -10.46 -4.92 -6.04
C PRO A 87 -9.58 -6.17 -6.09
N ILE A 88 -9.43 -6.84 -4.96
CA ILE A 88 -8.67 -8.08 -4.83
C ILE A 88 -9.37 -9.10 -3.95
N LYS A 89 -9.03 -10.38 -4.17
CA LYS A 89 -9.40 -11.51 -3.30
C LYS A 89 -8.11 -12.18 -2.83
N VAL A 90 -7.75 -11.95 -1.58
CA VAL A 90 -6.54 -12.55 -1.02
C VAL A 90 -6.76 -14.05 -0.83
N PRO A 91 -5.91 -14.93 -1.39
CA PRO A 91 -6.01 -16.36 -1.16
C PRO A 91 -5.81 -16.69 0.32
N ARG A 92 -6.44 -17.75 0.78
CA ARG A 92 -6.24 -18.26 2.14
C ARG A 92 -5.91 -19.75 2.13
N ASP A 93 -5.14 -20.16 3.09
CA ASP A 93 -4.84 -21.53 3.42
C ASP A 93 -5.79 -22.07 4.51
N ARG A 94 -5.80 -23.37 4.71
CA ARG A 94 -6.68 -24.01 5.69
C ARG A 94 -6.28 -23.68 7.13
N ASN A 95 -5.00 -23.64 7.42
CA ASN A 95 -4.49 -23.38 8.77
C ASN A 95 -4.47 -21.90 9.14
N GLY A 96 -4.57 -20.99 8.15
CA GLY A 96 -4.52 -19.54 8.36
C GLY A 96 -3.12 -19.01 8.72
N GLU A 97 -2.08 -19.78 8.39
CA GLU A 97 -0.68 -19.49 8.71
C GLU A 97 -0.01 -18.61 7.66
N ILE A 98 -0.49 -18.68 6.40
CA ILE A 98 0.10 -17.96 5.29
C ILE A 98 -0.41 -16.52 5.27
N ASN A 99 0.53 -15.59 5.38
CA ASN A 99 0.29 -14.18 5.18
C ASN A 99 0.89 -13.75 3.83
N SER A 100 0.18 -12.90 3.09
CA SER A 100 0.70 -12.31 1.85
C SER A 100 1.73 -11.24 2.19
N ASP A 101 2.86 -11.25 1.47
CA ASP A 101 3.88 -10.21 1.53
C ASP A 101 3.48 -9.01 0.66
N LEU A 102 2.67 -9.25 -0.38
CA LEU A 102 2.16 -8.20 -1.26
C LEU A 102 1.07 -7.36 -0.59
N VAL A 103 0.17 -8.03 0.14
CA VAL A 103 -0.94 -7.39 0.87
C VAL A 103 -1.01 -7.94 2.28
N PRO A 104 -0.38 -7.30 3.25
CA PRO A 104 -0.39 -7.75 4.63
C PRO A 104 -1.81 -7.96 5.17
N LYS A 105 -1.93 -8.87 6.14
CA LYS A 105 -3.23 -9.19 6.76
C LYS A 105 -3.87 -7.93 7.35
N TYR A 106 -5.14 -7.72 7.04
CA TYR A 106 -5.93 -6.54 7.41
C TYR A 106 -5.47 -5.20 6.79
N SER A 107 -4.40 -5.17 6.00
CA SER A 107 -3.98 -3.95 5.31
C SER A 107 -4.98 -3.57 4.21
N ARG A 108 -5.22 -2.27 4.04
CA ARG A 108 -5.96 -1.68 2.92
C ARG A 108 -5.05 -1.11 1.84
N THR A 109 -3.75 -1.31 2.00
CA THR A 109 -2.70 -0.85 1.10
C THR A 109 -1.82 -2.03 0.71
N VAL A 110 -1.19 -1.95 -0.45
CA VAL A 110 -0.11 -2.88 -0.82
C VAL A 110 1.17 -2.50 -0.07
N ASN A 111 2.07 -3.48 0.06
CA ASN A 111 3.38 -3.23 0.66
C ASN A 111 4.15 -2.16 -0.13
N GLY A 112 4.80 -1.23 0.56
CA GLY A 112 5.52 -0.11 -0.03
C GLY A 112 4.69 1.16 -0.26
N PHE A 113 3.35 1.09 -0.17
CA PHE A 113 2.49 2.25 -0.31
C PHE A 113 2.49 3.13 0.94
N ASP A 114 2.55 2.51 2.10
CA ASP A 114 2.50 3.18 3.40
C ASP A 114 3.69 4.12 3.60
N GLU A 115 4.88 3.75 3.10
CA GLU A 115 6.10 4.56 3.19
C GLU A 115 5.94 5.90 2.49
N LYS A 116 5.12 5.98 1.43
CA LYS A 116 4.85 7.23 0.72
C LYS A 116 3.99 8.17 1.56
N VAL A 117 2.99 7.62 2.23
CA VAL A 117 2.14 8.37 3.17
C VAL A 117 2.98 8.88 4.35
N ILE A 118 3.80 8.01 4.93
CA ILE A 118 4.71 8.34 6.03
C ILE A 118 5.69 9.44 5.60
N ALA A 119 6.27 9.36 4.39
CA ALA A 119 7.18 10.39 3.88
C ALA A 119 6.50 11.75 3.74
N MET A 120 5.25 11.80 3.25
CA MET A 120 4.46 13.04 3.16
C MET A 120 4.18 13.62 4.56
N TYR A 121 3.81 12.76 5.50
CA TYR A 121 3.57 13.15 6.90
C TYR A 121 4.84 13.71 7.55
N ALA A 122 6.00 13.08 7.32
CA ALA A 122 7.30 13.53 7.82
C ALA A 122 7.71 14.89 7.24
N LEU A 123 7.23 15.26 6.05
CA LEU A 123 7.41 16.59 5.46
C LEU A 123 6.47 17.64 6.06
N GLY A 124 5.60 17.26 6.99
CA GLY A 124 4.69 18.17 7.69
C GLY A 124 3.38 18.43 6.96
N LEU A 125 3.00 17.60 5.98
CA LEU A 125 1.69 17.70 5.34
C LEU A 125 0.60 17.27 6.34
N SER A 126 -0.52 18.00 6.30
CA SER A 126 -1.70 17.58 7.06
C SER A 126 -2.37 16.36 6.43
N ASP A 127 -3.20 15.63 7.20
CA ASP A 127 -3.95 14.48 6.68
C ASP A 127 -4.78 14.85 5.44
N LYS A 128 -5.32 16.05 5.39
CA LYS A 128 -6.07 16.55 4.25
C LYS A 128 -5.18 16.76 3.03
N ASP A 129 -4.00 17.34 3.21
CA ASP A 129 -3.03 17.55 2.12
C ASP A 129 -2.54 16.20 1.60
N ILE A 130 -2.29 15.24 2.50
CA ILE A 130 -1.91 13.86 2.12
C ILE A 130 -3.03 13.20 1.29
N GLN A 131 -4.29 13.32 1.71
CA GLN A 131 -5.42 12.79 0.95
C GLN A 131 -5.49 13.38 -0.46
N GLU A 132 -5.35 14.70 -0.58
CA GLU A 132 -5.38 15.39 -1.87
C GLU A 132 -4.20 14.95 -2.75
N GLN A 133 -2.99 14.92 -2.21
CA GLN A 133 -1.80 14.48 -2.96
C GLN A 133 -1.89 13.02 -3.41
N ILE A 134 -2.30 12.10 -2.54
CA ILE A 134 -2.45 10.69 -2.87
C ILE A 134 -3.53 10.49 -3.94
N LYS A 135 -4.63 11.24 -3.84
CA LYS A 135 -5.69 11.20 -4.85
C LYS A 135 -5.21 11.73 -6.21
N ASP A 136 -4.48 12.84 -6.21
CA ASP A 136 -3.99 13.46 -7.45
C ASP A 136 -2.90 12.62 -8.12
N ILE A 137 -1.99 12.02 -7.33
CA ILE A 137 -0.86 11.26 -7.87
C ILE A 137 -1.26 9.83 -8.25
N PHE A 138 -2.00 9.14 -7.38
CA PHE A 138 -2.27 7.71 -7.51
C PHE A 138 -3.76 7.38 -7.80
N GLY A 139 -4.66 8.38 -7.73
CA GLY A 139 -6.09 8.15 -7.87
C GLY A 139 -6.72 7.35 -6.73
N CYS A 140 -6.04 7.23 -5.58
CA CYS A 140 -6.53 6.52 -4.40
C CYS A 140 -7.30 7.43 -3.46
N ASN A 141 -8.33 6.87 -2.82
CA ASN A 141 -9.11 7.57 -1.81
C ASN A 141 -8.77 7.04 -0.42
N LEU A 142 -7.84 7.70 0.28
CA LEU A 142 -7.54 7.40 1.67
C LEU A 142 -8.52 8.12 2.60
N SER A 143 -9.02 7.42 3.62
CA SER A 143 -9.74 8.07 4.71
C SER A 143 -8.75 8.65 5.75
N PRO A 144 -9.16 9.63 6.57
CA PRO A 144 -8.34 10.11 7.68
C PRO A 144 -7.90 8.98 8.62
N ASP A 145 -8.80 8.03 8.90
CA ASP A 145 -8.50 6.87 9.73
C ASP A 145 -7.39 5.99 9.11
N MET A 146 -7.40 5.81 7.78
CA MET A 146 -6.35 5.05 7.09
C MET A 146 -4.99 5.76 7.19
N ILE A 147 -4.95 7.09 7.09
CA ILE A 147 -3.72 7.87 7.25
C ILE A 147 -3.21 7.73 8.68
N SER A 148 -4.11 7.86 9.66
CA SER A 148 -3.78 7.66 11.08
C SER A 148 -3.21 6.26 11.34
N ASP A 149 -3.88 5.21 10.85
CA ASP A 149 -3.42 3.82 10.97
C ASP A 149 -2.03 3.60 10.34
N ILE A 150 -1.76 4.26 9.22
CA ILE A 150 -0.47 4.17 8.53
C ILE A 150 0.61 4.92 9.34
N THR A 151 0.33 6.14 9.77
CA THR A 151 1.30 6.96 10.52
C THR A 151 1.57 6.41 11.91
N ASP A 152 0.60 5.75 12.53
CA ASP A 152 0.78 5.08 13.82
C ASP A 152 1.80 3.94 13.78
N LYS A 153 2.07 3.37 12.60
CA LYS A 153 3.08 2.31 12.42
C LYS A 153 4.50 2.77 12.76
N ILE A 154 4.80 4.07 12.67
CA ILE A 154 6.12 4.61 13.04
C ILE A 154 6.26 4.93 14.54
N ILE A 155 5.17 4.87 15.31
CA ILE A 155 5.22 5.18 16.76
C ILE A 155 6.25 4.32 17.52
N PRO A 156 6.35 2.99 17.28
CA PRO A 156 7.35 2.17 17.94
C PRO A 156 8.79 2.64 17.66
N GLU A 157 9.10 3.00 16.40
CA GLU A 157 10.42 3.50 16.00
C GLU A 157 10.73 4.84 16.67
N ILE A 158 9.73 5.74 16.74
CA ILE A 158 9.86 7.01 17.46
C ILE A 158 10.14 6.77 18.94
N GLN A 159 9.45 5.80 19.55
CA GLN A 159 9.65 5.48 20.96
C GLN A 159 11.04 4.88 21.22
N GLU A 160 11.54 4.03 20.33
CA GLU A 160 12.89 3.49 20.40
C GLU A 160 13.93 4.61 20.22
N TRP A 161 13.73 5.47 19.23
CA TRP A 161 14.59 6.63 19.01
C TRP A 161 14.64 7.56 20.23
N LYS A 162 13.51 7.81 20.90
CA LYS A 162 13.46 8.61 22.13
C LYS A 162 14.23 7.98 23.32
N LYS A 163 14.37 6.65 23.34
CA LYS A 163 15.09 5.92 24.37
C LYS A 163 16.58 5.78 24.09
N ARG A 164 17.02 6.20 22.90
CA ARG A 164 18.44 6.11 22.54
C ARG A 164 19.32 6.82 23.56
N ARG A 165 20.52 6.29 23.78
CA ARG A 165 21.54 6.98 24.58
C ARG A 165 21.99 8.25 23.85
N LEU A 166 21.97 9.35 24.58
CA LEU A 166 22.49 10.61 24.07
C LEU A 166 24.03 10.60 24.07
N GLU A 167 24.64 11.41 23.20
CA GLU A 167 26.08 11.64 23.19
C GLU A 167 26.52 12.34 24.50
N GLU A 168 27.79 12.15 24.89
CA GLU A 168 28.30 12.73 26.12
C GLU A 168 28.40 14.27 26.08
N VAL A 169 28.56 14.84 24.90
CA VAL A 169 28.69 16.30 24.68
C VAL A 169 27.92 16.74 23.44
N TYR A 170 27.08 17.74 23.62
CA TYR A 170 26.44 18.46 22.52
C TYR A 170 26.95 19.91 22.53
N PRO A 171 27.77 20.33 21.56
CA PRO A 171 28.31 21.70 21.52
C PRO A 171 27.23 22.77 21.28
N ILE A 172 26.12 22.40 20.61
CA ILE A 172 24.99 23.28 20.31
C ILE A 172 23.71 22.46 20.41
N ILE A 173 22.71 22.98 21.13
CA ILE A 173 21.38 22.39 21.23
C ILE A 173 20.35 23.43 20.77
N PHE A 174 19.50 23.05 19.83
CA PHE A 174 18.32 23.83 19.44
C PHE A 174 17.11 23.27 20.16
N ILE A 175 16.35 24.13 20.81
CA ILE A 175 15.14 23.76 21.53
C ILE A 175 13.99 24.61 20.95
N ASP A 176 12.98 23.96 20.44
CA ASP A 176 11.75 24.60 19.98
C ASP A 176 10.56 24.16 20.82
N ALA A 177 9.50 24.94 20.84
CA ALA A 177 8.30 24.66 21.62
C ALA A 177 7.04 24.74 20.76
N THR A 178 6.37 23.60 20.58
CA THR A 178 5.06 23.56 19.97
C THR A 178 3.97 23.73 21.03
N HIS A 179 3.09 24.72 20.84
CA HIS A 179 1.99 25.01 21.75
C HIS A 179 0.69 24.41 21.25
N PHE A 180 -0.03 23.72 22.12
CA PHE A 180 -1.31 23.11 21.80
C PHE A 180 -2.28 23.21 22.99
N HIS A 181 -3.57 23.10 22.69
CA HIS A 181 -4.61 23.11 23.70
C HIS A 181 -4.97 21.68 24.08
N VAL A 182 -4.92 21.36 25.35
CA VAL A 182 -5.33 20.05 25.89
C VAL A 182 -6.44 20.25 26.92
N ARG A 183 -7.32 19.27 27.01
CA ARG A 183 -8.29 19.21 28.11
C ARG A 183 -7.62 18.57 29.32
N ASP A 184 -7.49 19.35 30.37
CA ASP A 184 -6.91 18.94 31.65
C ASP A 184 -7.91 19.26 32.76
N ASN A 185 -8.34 18.26 33.53
CA ASN A 185 -9.34 18.39 34.61
C ASN A 185 -10.62 19.13 34.20
N GLY A 186 -11.11 18.90 32.98
CA GLY A 186 -12.32 19.50 32.43
C GLY A 186 -12.16 20.92 31.87
N GLN A 187 -10.97 21.49 31.97
CA GLN A 187 -10.63 22.82 31.41
C GLN A 187 -9.70 22.71 30.23
N ILE A 188 -9.83 23.60 29.25
CA ILE A 188 -8.91 23.71 28.12
C ILE A 188 -7.72 24.57 28.53
N VAL A 189 -6.55 23.97 28.65
CA VAL A 189 -5.31 24.67 29.00
C VAL A 189 -4.32 24.61 27.84
N LYS A 190 -3.54 25.68 27.67
CA LYS A 190 -2.46 25.73 26.68
C LYS A 190 -1.21 25.11 27.29
N LYS A 191 -0.69 24.06 26.67
CA LYS A 191 0.58 23.41 27.06
C LYS A 191 1.63 23.57 25.96
N ALA A 192 2.88 23.53 26.31
CA ALA A 192 4.01 23.51 25.40
C ALA A 192 4.70 22.15 25.46
N ALA A 193 4.99 21.57 24.31
CA ALA A 193 5.92 20.47 24.16
C ALA A 193 7.23 21.03 23.59
N TYR A 194 8.33 20.73 24.25
CA TYR A 194 9.68 21.08 23.79
C TYR A 194 10.24 19.91 22.98
N VAL A 195 10.83 20.25 21.83
CA VAL A 195 11.42 19.28 20.89
C VAL A 195 12.87 19.65 20.65
#